data_520c855989a4caa0811b4bfe7ad67164
#
_entry.id   520c855989a4caa0811b4bfe7ad67164
#
_cell.length_a   1.000
_cell.length_b   1.000
_cell.length_c   1.000
_cell.angle_alpha   90.00
_cell.angle_beta   90.00
_cell.angle_gamma   90.00
#
_symmetry.space_group_name_H-M   'P 1'
#
loop_
_entity.id
_entity.type
_entity.pdbx_description
1 polymer ?
#
loop_
_entity_poly.entity_id
_entity_poly.type
_entity_poly.pdbx_seq_one_letter_code
_entity_poly.pdbx_strand_id
1 'polypeptide(L)'
;RKLIVVGVWTDVFMNLPFVDRVYQMGNTSYFYQTYVENQDSLIFANEPYFTTDHIHKKLPLVQTWSKMYGLQYRGETPEIKFNPLQKKISKEVWTGRANGKPIMVLQTNGGLYQEQRPYLWARDMPTTLAQRIVDHYHNDYHIYQVKKPASDALEGVEVVQDPMSNMELVSILLHSDK
;
A
#
# COMPACT_ATOMS: atom_id res chain seq x y z
N ARG A 1 -24.09 13.01 7.12
CA ARG A 1 -23.35 11.94 7.84
C ARG A 1 -21.86 12.22 7.65
N LYS A 2 -21.03 11.86 8.67
CA LYS A 2 -19.59 12.01 8.62
C LYS A 2 -18.94 10.65 8.47
N LEU A 3 -17.91 10.54 7.63
CA LEU A 3 -17.06 9.37 7.52
C LEU A 3 -15.77 9.61 8.30
N ILE A 4 -15.57 8.82 9.34
CA ILE A 4 -14.37 8.86 10.18
C ILE A 4 -13.61 7.56 9.99
N VAL A 5 -12.33 7.66 9.66
CA VAL A 5 -11.45 6.51 9.50
C VAL A 5 -10.54 6.40 10.71
N VAL A 6 -10.44 5.20 11.27
CA VAL A 6 -9.48 4.86 12.32
C VAL A 6 -8.61 3.72 11.84
N GLY A 7 -7.31 3.94 11.78
CA GLY A 7 -6.40 2.93 11.23
C GLY A 7 -4.96 3.10 11.70
N VAL A 8 -4.15 2.11 11.38
CA VAL A 8 -2.71 2.14 11.67
C VAL A 8 -1.99 3.04 10.65
N TRP A 9 -2.39 2.98 9.39
CA TRP A 9 -1.80 3.74 8.29
C TRP A 9 -2.76 4.86 7.86
N THR A 10 -2.69 5.98 8.56
CA THR A 10 -3.62 7.11 8.39
C THR A 10 -3.33 7.96 7.17
N ASP A 11 -2.08 8.01 6.74
CA ASP A 11 -1.57 8.81 5.63
C ASP A 11 -2.28 8.56 4.30
N VAL A 12 -2.64 7.32 4.01
CA VAL A 12 -3.33 6.93 2.77
C VAL A 12 -4.77 7.47 2.66
N PHE A 13 -5.37 7.88 3.78
CA PHE A 13 -6.74 8.38 3.83
C PHE A 13 -6.86 9.91 3.87
N MET A 14 -5.76 10.62 4.18
CA MET A 14 -5.79 12.06 4.47
C MET A 14 -6.26 12.94 3.31
N ASN A 15 -6.04 12.52 2.06
CA ASN A 15 -6.39 13.32 0.89
C ASN A 15 -7.68 12.85 0.20
N LEU A 16 -8.43 11.94 0.79
CA LEU A 16 -9.69 11.46 0.23
C LEU A 16 -10.81 12.45 0.54
N PRO A 17 -11.48 13.03 -0.46
CA PRO A 17 -12.41 14.14 -0.27
C PRO A 17 -13.71 13.73 0.45
N PHE A 18 -13.98 12.44 0.55
CA PHE A 18 -15.15 11.89 1.23
C PHE A 18 -14.87 11.47 2.68
N VAL A 19 -13.61 11.59 3.15
CA VAL A 19 -13.21 11.29 4.52
C VAL A 19 -13.18 12.59 5.32
N ASP A 20 -14.04 12.70 6.32
CA ASP A 20 -14.11 13.90 7.15
C ASP A 20 -12.98 13.99 8.18
N ARG A 21 -12.58 12.84 8.72
CA ARG A 21 -11.50 12.76 9.72
C ARG A 21 -10.79 11.42 9.67
N VAL A 22 -9.50 11.46 9.99
CA VAL A 22 -8.64 10.28 10.10
C VAL A 22 -7.96 10.30 11.47
N TYR A 23 -8.03 9.18 12.18
CA TYR A 23 -7.41 9.00 13.49
C TYR A 23 -6.52 7.76 13.51
N GLN A 24 -5.40 7.87 14.20
CA GLN A 24 -4.53 6.74 14.42
C GLN A 24 -5.12 5.80 15.49
N MET A 25 -5.18 4.51 15.18
CA MET A 25 -5.69 3.50 16.09
C MET A 25 -4.86 3.45 17.38
N GLY A 26 -5.56 3.43 18.52
CA GLY A 26 -4.94 3.37 19.84
C GLY A 26 -4.33 4.67 20.36
N ASN A 27 -4.34 5.74 19.56
CA ASN A 27 -3.67 7.01 19.93
C ASN A 27 -4.63 8.21 20.03
N THR A 28 -5.94 7.96 20.05
CA THR A 28 -6.94 9.04 20.16
C THR A 28 -7.71 8.89 21.46
N SER A 29 -7.39 9.75 22.42
CA SER A 29 -8.08 9.78 23.70
C SER A 29 -9.55 10.14 23.52
N TYR A 30 -10.42 9.54 24.30
CA TYR A 30 -11.86 9.81 24.32
C TYR A 30 -12.57 9.58 22.97
N PHE A 31 -11.99 8.78 22.06
CA PHE A 31 -12.60 8.50 20.75
C PHE A 31 -13.99 7.88 20.89
N TYR A 32 -14.12 6.86 21.76
CA TYR A 32 -15.37 6.18 21.99
C TYR A 32 -16.45 7.15 22.51
N GLN A 33 -16.13 7.94 23.53
CA GLN A 33 -17.05 8.91 24.12
C GLN A 33 -17.48 10.00 23.13
N THR A 34 -16.58 10.40 22.24
CA THR A 34 -16.83 11.47 21.29
C THR A 34 -17.66 11.04 20.08
N TYR A 35 -17.45 9.79 19.60
CA TYR A 35 -17.97 9.38 18.29
C TYR A 35 -18.87 8.16 18.32
N VAL A 36 -18.90 7.40 19.40
CA VAL A 36 -19.67 6.15 19.51
C VAL A 36 -20.69 6.19 20.62
N GLU A 37 -20.28 6.57 21.83
CA GLU A 37 -21.14 6.58 23.00
C GLU A 37 -22.30 7.58 22.81
N ASN A 38 -23.53 7.09 22.93
CA ASN A 38 -24.77 7.86 22.74
C ASN A 38 -24.87 8.58 21.36
N GLN A 39 -24.15 8.08 20.34
CA GLN A 39 -24.24 8.58 18.97
C GLN A 39 -24.94 7.57 18.06
N ASP A 40 -25.67 8.08 17.05
CA ASP A 40 -26.17 7.25 15.95
C ASP A 40 -25.00 6.95 14.97
N SER A 41 -24.18 5.98 15.34
CA SER A 41 -22.98 5.62 14.60
C SER A 41 -23.04 4.18 14.08
N LEU A 42 -22.59 3.99 12.85
CA LEU A 42 -22.40 2.67 12.25
C LEU A 42 -20.90 2.38 12.15
N ILE A 43 -20.48 1.26 12.73
CA ILE A 43 -19.08 0.86 12.79
C ILE A 43 -18.80 -0.25 11.78
N PHE A 44 -17.86 -0.03 10.87
CA PHE A 44 -17.35 -1.01 9.93
C PHE A 44 -15.97 -1.48 10.39
N ALA A 45 -15.92 -2.63 11.07
CA ALA A 45 -14.68 -3.17 11.64
C ALA A 45 -14.41 -4.63 11.24
N ASN A 46 -15.27 -5.24 10.42
CA ASN A 46 -15.16 -6.64 10.06
C ASN A 46 -14.14 -6.88 8.95
N GLU A 47 -13.40 -7.97 9.07
CA GLU A 47 -12.47 -8.44 8.06
C GLU A 47 -13.13 -9.47 7.14
N PRO A 48 -12.94 -9.36 5.80
CA PRO A 48 -13.59 -10.25 4.83
C PRO A 48 -12.84 -11.58 4.66
N TYR A 49 -11.61 -11.71 5.16
CA TYR A 49 -10.70 -12.83 4.86
C TYR A 49 -11.24 -14.20 5.21
N PHE A 50 -12.10 -14.30 6.22
CA PHE A 50 -12.67 -15.58 6.68
C PHE A 50 -14.08 -15.84 6.16
N THR A 51 -14.58 -15.03 5.24
CA THR A 51 -15.90 -15.22 4.66
C THR A 51 -15.90 -16.32 3.60
N THR A 52 -17.02 -17.03 3.48
CA THR A 52 -17.23 -18.03 2.43
C THR A 52 -17.06 -17.42 1.03
N ASP A 53 -17.51 -16.18 0.85
CA ASP A 53 -17.39 -15.48 -0.44
C ASP A 53 -15.93 -15.24 -0.84
N HIS A 54 -15.06 -14.90 0.11
CA HIS A 54 -13.64 -14.72 -0.17
C HIS A 54 -12.91 -16.06 -0.33
N ILE A 55 -13.12 -17.00 0.61
CA ILE A 55 -12.36 -18.26 0.63
C ILE A 55 -12.78 -19.19 -0.51
N HIS A 56 -14.07 -19.45 -0.70
CA HIS A 56 -14.56 -20.46 -1.63
C HIS A 56 -14.94 -19.89 -3.00
N LYS A 57 -15.56 -18.71 -3.03
CA LYS A 57 -15.95 -18.07 -4.29
C LYS A 57 -14.85 -17.19 -4.88
N LYS A 58 -13.75 -16.96 -4.15
CA LYS A 58 -12.61 -16.16 -4.57
C LYS A 58 -12.99 -14.76 -5.04
N LEU A 59 -14.01 -14.16 -4.43
CA LEU A 59 -14.41 -12.79 -4.74
C LEU A 59 -13.31 -11.82 -4.31
N PRO A 60 -13.08 -10.74 -5.06
CA PRO A 60 -12.20 -9.66 -4.65
C PRO A 60 -12.58 -9.09 -3.29
N LEU A 61 -11.60 -8.66 -2.50
CA LEU A 61 -11.83 -8.14 -1.14
C LEU A 61 -12.83 -6.98 -1.13
N VAL A 62 -12.72 -6.04 -2.06
CA VAL A 62 -13.64 -4.88 -2.15
C VAL A 62 -15.08 -5.33 -2.38
N GLN A 63 -15.29 -6.32 -3.25
CA GLN A 63 -16.61 -6.88 -3.50
C GLN A 63 -17.15 -7.64 -2.28
N THR A 64 -16.28 -8.38 -1.60
CA THR A 64 -16.64 -9.11 -0.37
C THR A 64 -17.07 -8.14 0.73
N TRP A 65 -16.30 -7.07 0.97
CA TRP A 65 -16.67 -6.02 1.92
C TRP A 65 -18.00 -5.35 1.56
N SER A 66 -18.17 -4.96 0.31
CA SER A 66 -19.43 -4.35 -0.15
C SER A 66 -20.62 -5.26 0.19
N LYS A 67 -20.49 -6.56 -0.07
CA LYS A 67 -21.53 -7.53 0.22
C LYS A 67 -21.79 -7.70 1.72
N MET A 68 -20.73 -7.76 2.54
CA MET A 68 -20.87 -7.86 4.00
C MET A 68 -21.67 -6.71 4.61
N TYR A 69 -21.57 -5.53 4.02
CA TYR A 69 -22.24 -4.32 4.50
C TYR A 69 -23.53 -3.98 3.70
N GLY A 70 -24.00 -4.89 2.85
CA GLY A 70 -25.21 -4.67 2.04
C GLY A 70 -25.04 -3.57 1.00
N LEU A 71 -23.82 -3.25 0.61
CA LEU A 71 -23.52 -2.27 -0.41
C LEU A 71 -23.47 -2.93 -1.79
N GLN A 72 -23.96 -2.22 -2.81
CA GLN A 72 -23.85 -2.68 -4.19
C GLN A 72 -22.45 -2.37 -4.74
N TYR A 73 -21.67 -3.40 -5.03
CA TYR A 73 -20.39 -3.28 -5.73
C TYR A 73 -20.63 -2.98 -7.22
N ARG A 74 -20.01 -1.94 -7.75
CA ARG A 74 -20.13 -1.49 -9.14
C ARG A 74 -18.77 -1.47 -9.89
N GLY A 75 -17.77 -2.17 -9.34
CA GLY A 75 -16.42 -2.17 -9.89
C GLY A 75 -15.50 -1.12 -9.28
N GLU A 76 -15.85 -0.60 -8.10
CA GLU A 76 -15.00 0.35 -7.38
C GLU A 76 -13.63 -0.26 -7.08
N THR A 77 -12.60 0.55 -7.24
CA THR A 77 -11.22 0.21 -6.90
C THR A 77 -10.74 1.09 -5.74
N PRO A 78 -9.82 0.61 -4.90
CA PRO A 78 -9.21 1.44 -3.88
C PRO A 78 -8.53 2.67 -4.51
N GLU A 79 -8.73 3.83 -3.90
CA GLU A 79 -8.11 5.08 -4.32
C GLU A 79 -7.14 5.59 -3.27
N ILE A 80 -5.98 6.05 -3.72
CA ILE A 80 -5.05 6.85 -2.91
C ILE A 80 -4.85 8.18 -3.64
N LYS A 81 -5.02 9.28 -2.93
CA LYS A 81 -4.91 10.62 -3.52
C LYS A 81 -3.74 11.39 -2.94
N PHE A 82 -3.01 12.02 -3.84
CA PHE A 82 -1.98 13.00 -3.52
C PHE A 82 -2.54 14.40 -3.70
N ASN A 83 -2.19 15.31 -2.80
CA ASN A 83 -2.42 16.72 -3.07
C ASN A 83 -1.45 17.23 -4.16
N PRO A 84 -1.71 18.42 -4.76
CA PRO A 84 -0.87 18.93 -5.85
C PRO A 84 0.60 19.10 -5.49
N LEU A 85 0.90 19.52 -4.26
CA LEU A 85 2.26 19.70 -3.77
C LEU A 85 2.99 18.35 -3.63
N GLN A 86 2.33 17.35 -3.03
CA GLN A 86 2.87 15.99 -2.93
C GLN A 86 3.17 15.40 -4.31
N LYS A 87 2.27 15.57 -5.30
CA LYS A 87 2.50 15.12 -6.67
C LYS A 87 3.72 15.79 -7.31
N LYS A 88 3.86 17.10 -7.11
CA LYS A 88 4.99 17.85 -7.65
C LYS A 88 6.30 17.36 -7.03
N ILE A 89 6.37 17.32 -5.70
CA ILE A 89 7.58 16.90 -4.99
C ILE A 89 7.95 15.45 -5.35
N SER A 90 6.99 14.52 -5.33
CA SER A 90 7.26 13.12 -5.67
C SER A 90 7.77 12.95 -7.09
N LYS A 91 7.22 13.72 -8.05
CA LYS A 91 7.73 13.73 -9.42
C LYS A 91 9.17 14.20 -9.47
N GLU A 92 9.48 15.35 -8.87
CA GLU A 92 10.84 15.90 -8.85
C GLU A 92 11.84 14.93 -8.22
N VAL A 93 11.48 14.28 -7.12
CA VAL A 93 12.33 13.31 -6.43
C VAL A 93 12.61 12.09 -7.29
N TRP A 94 11.59 11.41 -7.78
CA TRP A 94 11.74 10.11 -8.45
C TRP A 94 12.25 10.24 -9.89
N THR A 95 11.69 11.18 -10.67
CA THR A 95 12.13 11.36 -12.06
C THR A 95 13.47 12.09 -12.14
N GLY A 96 13.79 12.96 -11.19
CA GLY A 96 15.10 13.62 -11.12
C GLY A 96 16.25 12.63 -10.93
N ARG A 97 16.07 11.63 -10.08
CA ARG A 97 17.06 10.56 -9.88
C ARG A 97 17.18 9.63 -11.08
N ALA A 98 16.05 9.37 -11.77
CA ALA A 98 16.02 8.51 -12.95
C ALA A 98 16.75 9.10 -14.17
N ASN A 99 17.12 10.39 -14.12
CA ASN A 99 17.89 11.07 -15.15
C ASN A 99 17.32 10.88 -16.58
N GLY A 100 16.01 10.99 -16.71
CA GLY A 100 15.29 10.86 -17.98
C GLY A 100 15.00 9.43 -18.44
N LYS A 101 15.48 8.41 -17.75
CA LYS A 101 15.08 7.03 -18.01
C LYS A 101 13.65 6.75 -17.46
N PRO A 102 12.89 5.89 -18.10
CA PRO A 102 11.67 5.36 -17.50
C PRO A 102 11.99 4.60 -16.21
N ILE A 103 11.03 4.59 -15.29
CA ILE A 103 11.19 4.02 -13.95
C ILE A 103 10.60 2.61 -13.88
N MET A 104 11.38 1.67 -13.37
CA MET A 104 10.91 0.35 -12.95
C MET A 104 11.02 0.23 -11.44
N VAL A 105 9.96 -0.28 -10.80
CA VAL A 105 9.97 -0.56 -9.35
C VAL A 105 9.94 -2.08 -9.14
N LEU A 106 10.90 -2.58 -8.40
CA LEU A 106 11.03 -3.99 -8.09
C LEU A 106 10.96 -4.21 -6.58
N GLN A 107 9.96 -4.97 -6.13
CA GLN A 107 9.85 -5.45 -4.76
C GLN A 107 9.99 -6.96 -4.75
N THR A 108 11.07 -7.46 -4.16
CA THR A 108 11.42 -8.89 -4.19
C THR A 108 10.87 -9.67 -3.02
N ASN A 109 10.38 -8.99 -1.97
CA ASN A 109 9.98 -9.62 -0.72
C ASN A 109 8.54 -9.31 -0.34
N GLY A 110 7.79 -10.34 0.02
CA GLY A 110 6.37 -10.26 0.35
C GLY A 110 6.07 -10.21 1.85
N GLY A 111 6.14 -9.04 2.49
CA GLY A 111 5.71 -8.88 3.88
C GLY A 111 6.84 -8.72 4.89
N LEU A 112 6.54 -8.80 6.19
CA LEU A 112 7.53 -8.70 7.25
C LEU A 112 8.41 -9.95 7.28
N TYR A 113 9.72 -9.75 7.19
CA TYR A 113 10.68 -10.80 7.50
C TYR A 113 10.57 -11.17 8.98
N GLN A 114 10.07 -12.36 9.23
CA GLN A 114 10.11 -12.97 10.56
C GLN A 114 10.74 -14.35 10.35
N GLU A 115 11.93 -14.54 10.90
CA GLU A 115 12.74 -15.76 10.77
C GLU A 115 11.98 -17.07 11.07
N GLN A 116 10.85 -16.98 11.74
CA GLN A 116 10.05 -18.13 12.19
C GLN A 116 8.80 -18.42 11.34
N ARG A 117 8.59 -17.75 10.20
CA ARG A 117 7.43 -18.06 9.35
C ARG A 117 7.79 -19.07 8.26
N PRO A 118 7.22 -20.29 8.29
CA PRO A 118 7.62 -21.37 7.41
C PRO A 118 7.25 -21.20 5.91
N TYR A 119 6.56 -20.12 5.54
CA TYR A 119 6.06 -19.91 4.17
C TYR A 119 6.49 -18.58 3.54
N LEU A 120 7.54 -17.92 4.04
CA LEU A 120 8.05 -16.67 3.44
C LEU A 120 8.45 -16.87 1.97
N TRP A 121 9.08 -18.00 1.66
CA TRP A 121 9.50 -18.36 0.31
C TRP A 121 8.36 -18.36 -0.73
N ALA A 122 7.10 -18.58 -0.31
CA ALA A 122 5.96 -18.54 -1.21
C ALA A 122 5.58 -17.13 -1.68
N ARG A 123 6.15 -16.09 -1.04
CA ARG A 123 5.87 -14.68 -1.34
C ARG A 123 7.10 -13.91 -1.78
N ASP A 124 8.26 -14.53 -1.71
CA ASP A 124 9.52 -13.92 -2.07
C ASP A 124 9.97 -14.38 -3.45
N MET A 125 10.48 -13.44 -4.24
CA MET A 125 11.09 -13.75 -5.53
C MET A 125 12.51 -14.27 -5.27
N PRO A 126 12.93 -15.39 -5.87
CA PRO A 126 14.32 -15.82 -5.79
C PRO A 126 15.28 -14.73 -6.28
N THR A 127 16.33 -14.44 -5.51
CA THR A 127 17.31 -13.36 -5.81
C THR A 127 17.91 -13.53 -7.20
N THR A 128 18.20 -14.77 -7.62
CA THR A 128 18.73 -15.06 -8.96
C THR A 128 17.75 -14.70 -10.10
N LEU A 129 16.44 -14.86 -9.89
CA LEU A 129 15.42 -14.44 -10.84
C LEU A 129 15.30 -12.94 -10.88
N ALA A 130 15.29 -12.29 -9.70
CA ALA A 130 15.24 -10.85 -9.57
C ALA A 130 16.44 -10.20 -10.27
N GLN A 131 17.65 -10.74 -10.06
CA GLN A 131 18.88 -10.24 -10.72
C GLN A 131 18.79 -10.34 -12.24
N ARG A 132 18.29 -11.47 -12.77
CA ARG A 132 18.10 -11.62 -14.23
C ARG A 132 17.12 -10.60 -14.81
N ILE A 133 16.11 -10.20 -14.05
CA ILE A 133 15.20 -9.10 -14.47
C ILE A 133 15.97 -7.79 -14.54
N VAL A 134 16.76 -7.48 -13.52
CA VAL A 134 17.60 -6.28 -13.51
C VAL A 134 18.56 -6.28 -14.67
N ASP A 135 19.31 -7.38 -14.89
CA ASP A 135 20.30 -7.52 -15.96
C ASP A 135 19.67 -7.31 -17.36
N HIS A 136 18.41 -7.68 -17.51
CA HIS A 136 17.68 -7.48 -18.76
C HIS A 136 17.24 -6.05 -18.99
N TYR A 137 16.85 -5.34 -17.93
CA TYR A 137 16.21 -4.02 -18.05
C TYR A 137 17.08 -2.82 -17.63
N HIS A 138 18.25 -3.02 -17.00
CA HIS A 138 19.06 -1.93 -16.43
C HIS A 138 19.53 -0.87 -17.45
N ASN A 139 19.64 -1.23 -18.73
CA ASN A 139 20.00 -0.28 -19.77
C ASN A 139 18.85 0.66 -20.15
N ASP A 140 17.62 0.14 -20.13
CA ASP A 140 16.43 0.84 -20.61
C ASP A 140 15.70 1.59 -19.49
N TYR A 141 15.84 1.11 -18.25
CA TYR A 141 15.12 1.63 -17.09
C TYR A 141 16.07 2.09 -15.98
N HIS A 142 15.65 3.10 -15.23
CA HIS A 142 16.18 3.32 -13.89
C HIS A 142 15.40 2.44 -12.92
N ILE A 143 16.07 1.51 -12.25
CA ILE A 143 15.42 0.48 -11.44
C ILE A 143 15.57 0.82 -9.96
N TYR A 144 14.42 1.00 -9.29
CA TYR A 144 14.35 1.10 -7.85
C TYR A 144 14.01 -0.26 -7.24
N GLN A 145 14.83 -0.75 -6.35
CA GLN A 145 14.49 -1.89 -5.51
C GLN A 145 13.95 -1.42 -4.16
N VAL A 146 12.66 -1.68 -3.91
CA VAL A 146 12.07 -1.51 -2.58
C VAL A 146 12.37 -2.76 -1.77
N LYS A 147 13.20 -2.62 -0.74
CA LYS A 147 13.63 -3.76 0.08
C LYS A 147 13.57 -3.46 1.58
N LYS A 148 13.46 -4.52 2.36
CA LYS A 148 13.64 -4.49 3.81
C LYS A 148 15.10 -4.60 4.17
N PRO A 149 15.52 -4.14 5.36
CA PRO A 149 16.90 -4.19 5.79
C PRO A 149 17.53 -5.58 5.66
N ALA A 150 16.78 -6.63 6.03
CA ALA A 150 17.25 -8.02 6.00
C ALA A 150 17.25 -8.69 4.63
N SER A 151 16.74 -8.03 3.57
CA SER A 151 16.70 -8.60 2.23
C SER A 151 17.97 -8.26 1.46
N ASP A 152 18.33 -9.09 0.47
CA ASP A 152 19.48 -8.86 -0.37
C ASP A 152 19.26 -7.64 -1.29
N ALA A 153 20.30 -6.83 -1.46
CA ALA A 153 20.34 -5.81 -2.50
C ALA A 153 20.76 -6.46 -3.83
N LEU A 154 20.07 -6.08 -4.91
CA LEU A 154 20.43 -6.46 -6.26
C LEU A 154 21.52 -5.55 -6.80
N GLU A 155 22.33 -6.05 -7.73
CA GLU A 155 23.34 -5.26 -8.42
C GLU A 155 22.69 -4.41 -9.53
N GLY A 156 23.16 -3.18 -9.73
CA GLY A 156 22.68 -2.32 -10.81
C GLY A 156 21.34 -1.62 -10.55
N VAL A 157 20.88 -1.57 -9.30
CA VAL A 157 19.64 -0.89 -8.89
C VAL A 157 19.91 0.22 -7.88
N GLU A 158 19.00 1.18 -7.79
CA GLU A 158 18.95 2.10 -6.66
C GLU A 158 18.06 1.52 -5.55
N VAL A 159 18.66 1.30 -4.38
CA VAL A 159 17.94 0.70 -3.25
C VAL A 159 17.15 1.78 -2.50
N VAL A 160 15.86 1.57 -2.38
CA VAL A 160 14.96 2.31 -1.50
C VAL A 160 14.66 1.45 -0.29
N GLN A 161 15.20 1.84 0.86
CA GLN A 161 15.16 1.02 2.06
C GLN A 161 14.04 1.43 3.02
N ASP A 162 13.39 0.45 3.64
CA ASP A 162 12.46 0.61 4.76
C ASP A 162 13.20 1.14 6.03
N PRO A 163 12.63 2.02 6.87
CA PRO A 163 11.22 2.38 6.83
C PRO A 163 10.87 3.44 5.80
N MET A 164 9.84 3.14 5.04
CA MET A 164 9.23 3.99 4.06
C MET A 164 7.76 4.20 4.42
N SER A 165 7.26 5.41 4.35
CA SER A 165 5.82 5.64 4.55
C SER A 165 5.02 5.02 3.40
N ASN A 166 3.75 4.68 3.65
CA ASN A 166 2.91 4.17 2.57
C ASN A 166 2.77 5.18 1.42
N MET A 167 2.74 6.48 1.75
CA MET A 167 2.65 7.53 0.73
C MET A 167 3.95 7.66 -0.08
N GLU A 168 5.11 7.42 0.50
CA GLU A 168 6.37 7.36 -0.26
C GLU A 168 6.38 6.15 -1.20
N LEU A 169 5.99 4.95 -0.73
CA LEU A 169 5.86 3.77 -1.57
C LEU A 169 4.88 4.00 -2.73
N VAL A 170 3.70 4.54 -2.44
CA VAL A 170 2.72 4.84 -3.50
C VAL A 170 3.24 5.94 -4.43
N SER A 171 4.02 6.90 -3.93
CA SER A 171 4.59 7.96 -4.75
C SER A 171 5.57 7.46 -5.80
N ILE A 172 6.42 6.49 -5.46
CA ILE A 172 7.32 5.89 -6.47
C ILE A 172 6.52 5.08 -7.50
N LEU A 173 5.50 4.33 -7.06
CA LEU A 173 4.61 3.58 -7.96
C LEU A 173 3.80 4.49 -8.89
N LEU A 174 3.42 5.69 -8.43
CA LEU A 174 2.72 6.68 -9.25
C LEU A 174 3.54 7.15 -10.47
N HIS A 175 4.87 7.11 -10.37
CA HIS A 175 5.81 7.56 -11.40
C HIS A 175 6.53 6.41 -12.09
N SER A 176 6.19 5.17 -11.79
CA SER A 176 6.77 4.00 -12.44
C SER A 176 6.09 3.69 -13.77
N ASP A 177 6.86 3.19 -14.70
CA ASP A 177 6.40 2.70 -16.01
C ASP A 177 6.21 1.18 -16.01
N LYS A 178 6.91 0.48 -15.08
CA LYS A 178 6.83 -0.97 -14.84
C LYS A 178 7.04 -1.32 -13.38
#